data_af324cdd4e0651362e908fa200415150
#
_entry.id   af324cdd4e0651362e908fa200415150
#
_cell.length_a   1.000
_cell.length_b   1.000
_cell.length_c   1.000
_cell.angle_alpha   90.00
_cell.angle_beta   90.00
_cell.angle_gamma   90.00
#
_symmetry.space_group_name_H-M   'P 1'
#
loop_
_entity.id
_entity.type
_entity.pdbx_description
1 polymer ?
#
loop_
_entity_poly.entity_id
_entity_poly.type
_entity_poly.pdbx_seq_one_letter_code
_entity_poly.pdbx_strand_id
1 'polypeptide(L)'
;MDRPAAGAVSLLLTTPRAFVRRRVLARLPGARPANPLQGRRILVTGASSGIGEATARLCADRGATVLLVARRADALERVRAEIEASGGTAYAHPCDLTDPDSVDALVRDALDAHGGVDMLVNNAGRSIRRSIRLSWDRMHDFERTMAINYFAPVRLMLGLLPGMVERGDGHVVNVLTWGVQVKAPKFAAYIASKTALDTWSRIAGRELYAYGVTFSNVRMALVRTDMIGPTEAYAKLPALTPEQAAAKVVRALEDRPLTINVLPGSLAEIFNLVAPRLSDAVFSMVDRRFPDSAAARGQAHAAESGPAGLSAEGSTNQARERRVAP
;
A
#
# COMPACT_ATOMS: atom_id res chain seq x y z
N MET A 1 -24.09 -25.82 -0.07
CA MET A 1 -25.00 -25.15 -1.05
C MET A 1 -24.17 -24.07 -1.78
N ASP A 2 -23.59 -24.45 -2.92
CA ASP A 2 -22.78 -23.55 -3.76
C ASP A 2 -23.69 -22.58 -4.50
N ARG A 3 -23.48 -21.29 -4.25
CA ARG A 3 -24.30 -20.22 -4.84
C ARG A 3 -23.90 -20.04 -6.33
N PRO A 4 -24.77 -20.31 -7.31
CA PRO A 4 -24.47 -20.15 -8.75
C PRO A 4 -24.14 -18.68 -9.14
N ALA A 5 -24.64 -17.70 -8.37
CA ALA A 5 -24.36 -16.28 -8.60
C ALA A 5 -22.88 -15.88 -8.37
N ALA A 6 -22.16 -16.57 -7.44
CA ALA A 6 -20.75 -16.31 -7.22
C ALA A 6 -19.85 -16.72 -8.39
N GLY A 7 -20.33 -17.63 -9.25
CA GLY A 7 -19.61 -18.11 -10.44
C GLY A 7 -19.59 -17.09 -11.58
N ALA A 8 -20.73 -16.45 -11.85
CA ALA A 8 -20.86 -15.47 -12.94
C ALA A 8 -20.08 -14.18 -12.65
N VAL A 9 -20.15 -13.67 -11.40
CA VAL A 9 -19.38 -12.50 -10.97
C VAL A 9 -17.87 -12.78 -11.01
N SER A 10 -17.44 -14.00 -10.67
CA SER A 10 -16.04 -14.41 -10.78
C SER A 10 -15.55 -14.41 -12.23
N LEU A 11 -16.38 -14.85 -13.19
CA LEU A 11 -16.04 -14.83 -14.61
C LEU A 11 -15.80 -13.41 -15.14
N LEU A 12 -16.62 -12.45 -14.70
CA LEU A 12 -16.50 -11.06 -15.12
C LEU A 12 -15.31 -10.31 -14.49
N LEU A 13 -14.78 -10.81 -13.37
CA LEU A 13 -13.72 -10.14 -12.61
C LEU A 13 -12.35 -10.80 -12.74
N THR A 14 -12.26 -12.01 -13.29
CA THR A 14 -10.99 -12.74 -13.45
C THR A 14 -10.56 -12.80 -14.91
N THR A 15 -9.27 -12.96 -15.17
CA THR A 15 -8.77 -13.20 -16.52
C THR A 15 -9.22 -14.59 -17.00
N PRO A 16 -9.45 -14.78 -18.32
CA PRO A 16 -9.83 -16.11 -18.85
C PRO A 16 -8.85 -17.23 -18.46
N ARG A 17 -7.54 -16.94 -18.43
CA ARG A 17 -6.50 -17.90 -18.00
C ARG A 17 -6.68 -18.32 -16.56
N ALA A 18 -6.91 -17.37 -15.64
CA ALA A 18 -7.14 -17.66 -14.23
C ALA A 18 -8.45 -18.41 -14.00
N PHE A 19 -9.50 -18.07 -14.75
CA PHE A 19 -10.77 -18.77 -14.69
C PHE A 19 -10.65 -20.24 -15.15
N VAL A 20 -10.02 -20.50 -16.29
CA VAL A 20 -9.80 -21.86 -16.82
C VAL A 20 -8.96 -22.67 -15.83
N ARG A 21 -7.86 -22.12 -15.32
CA ARG A 21 -7.01 -22.79 -14.34
C ARG A 21 -7.80 -23.22 -13.10
N ARG A 22 -8.58 -22.32 -12.52
CA ARG A 22 -9.27 -22.54 -11.25
C ARG A 22 -10.53 -23.37 -11.34
N ARG A 23 -11.27 -23.25 -12.46
CA ARG A 23 -12.57 -23.91 -12.63
C ARG A 23 -12.51 -25.18 -13.48
N VAL A 24 -11.62 -25.25 -14.41
CA VAL A 24 -11.51 -26.37 -15.34
C VAL A 24 -10.36 -27.28 -14.96
N LEU A 25 -9.13 -26.78 -14.98
CA LEU A 25 -7.95 -27.62 -14.77
C LEU A 25 -7.87 -28.19 -13.35
N ALA A 26 -8.26 -27.40 -12.32
CA ALA A 26 -8.25 -27.88 -10.95
C ALA A 26 -9.25 -29.03 -10.64
N ARG A 27 -10.18 -29.31 -11.57
CA ARG A 27 -11.18 -30.40 -11.44
C ARG A 27 -10.80 -31.65 -12.23
N LEU A 28 -9.75 -31.61 -13.02
CA LEU A 28 -9.28 -32.78 -13.76
C LEU A 28 -8.57 -33.73 -12.80
N PRO A 29 -8.93 -35.04 -12.80
CA PRO A 29 -8.25 -36.05 -11.98
C PRO A 29 -6.74 -36.07 -12.33
N GLY A 30 -5.87 -35.97 -11.32
CA GLY A 30 -4.41 -36.01 -11.51
C GLY A 30 -3.77 -34.68 -11.90
N ALA A 31 -4.52 -33.61 -12.16
CA ALA A 31 -3.96 -32.29 -12.40
C ALA A 31 -3.44 -31.70 -11.09
N ARG A 32 -2.11 -31.57 -10.93
CA ARG A 32 -1.56 -30.73 -9.89
C ARG A 32 -1.91 -29.27 -10.24
N PRO A 33 -2.52 -28.51 -9.32
CA PRO A 33 -2.77 -27.08 -9.58
C PRO A 33 -1.42 -26.42 -9.86
N ALA A 34 -1.27 -25.87 -11.06
CA ALA A 34 -0.05 -25.13 -11.40
C ALA A 34 0.14 -23.99 -10.41
N ASN A 35 1.31 -23.92 -9.78
CA ASN A 35 1.69 -22.80 -8.93
C ASN A 35 2.07 -21.60 -9.82
N PRO A 36 1.23 -20.55 -9.94
CA PRO A 36 1.48 -19.47 -10.89
C PRO A 36 2.61 -18.54 -10.45
N LEU A 37 3.09 -18.66 -9.23
CA LEU A 37 4.19 -17.84 -8.70
C LEU A 37 5.53 -18.56 -8.77
N GLN A 38 5.56 -19.86 -9.03
CA GLN A 38 6.79 -20.64 -9.13
C GLN A 38 7.74 -20.06 -10.18
N GLY A 39 8.97 -19.72 -9.77
CA GLY A 39 10.01 -19.16 -10.63
C GLY A 39 9.73 -17.73 -11.12
N ARG A 40 8.70 -17.05 -10.63
CA ARG A 40 8.40 -15.64 -10.97
C ARG A 40 9.25 -14.69 -10.17
N ARG A 41 9.69 -13.61 -10.80
CA ARG A 41 10.39 -12.49 -10.17
C ARG A 41 9.34 -11.46 -9.75
N ILE A 42 9.17 -11.30 -8.44
CA ILE A 42 8.13 -10.45 -7.86
C ILE A 42 8.78 -9.32 -7.08
N LEU A 43 8.60 -8.08 -7.51
CA LEU A 43 9.04 -6.90 -6.77
C LEU A 43 7.95 -6.46 -5.81
N VAL A 44 8.28 -6.34 -4.52
CA VAL A 44 7.34 -5.94 -3.46
C VAL A 44 7.84 -4.66 -2.81
N THR A 45 7.10 -3.57 -2.95
CA THR A 45 7.42 -2.30 -2.28
C THR A 45 6.86 -2.24 -0.86
N GLY A 46 7.58 -1.58 0.04
CA GLY A 46 7.23 -1.55 1.47
C GLY A 46 7.40 -2.91 2.14
N ALA A 47 8.39 -3.71 1.70
CA ALA A 47 8.60 -5.09 2.12
C ALA A 47 9.25 -5.24 3.51
N SER A 48 9.62 -4.14 4.18
CA SER A 48 10.31 -4.18 5.48
C SER A 48 9.39 -4.37 6.70
N SER A 49 8.06 -4.34 6.52
CA SER A 49 7.09 -4.53 7.61
C SER A 49 5.67 -4.79 7.09
N GLY A 50 4.80 -5.26 7.96
CA GLY A 50 3.36 -5.34 7.77
C GLY A 50 2.92 -6.13 6.54
N ILE A 51 2.03 -5.56 5.72
CA ILE A 51 1.45 -6.24 4.55
C ILE A 51 2.54 -6.62 3.53
N GLY A 52 3.51 -5.72 3.30
CA GLY A 52 4.59 -5.95 2.33
C GLY A 52 5.49 -7.11 2.73
N GLU A 53 5.94 -7.15 3.98
CA GLU A 53 6.72 -8.23 4.54
C GLU A 53 5.97 -9.58 4.47
N ALA A 54 4.71 -9.62 4.96
CA ALA A 54 3.91 -10.82 4.91
C ALA A 54 3.64 -11.30 3.47
N THR A 55 3.46 -10.35 2.52
CA THR A 55 3.30 -10.67 1.09
C THR A 55 4.58 -11.28 0.52
N ALA A 56 5.74 -10.69 0.83
CA ALA A 56 7.03 -11.16 0.35
C ALA A 56 7.29 -12.61 0.80
N ARG A 57 7.07 -12.91 2.08
CA ARG A 57 7.18 -14.28 2.63
C ARG A 57 6.27 -15.26 1.92
N LEU A 58 4.98 -14.92 1.80
CA LEU A 58 4.01 -15.78 1.12
C LEU A 58 4.33 -15.99 -0.37
N CYS A 59 4.94 -15.03 -1.06
CA CYS A 59 5.41 -15.21 -2.43
C CYS A 59 6.60 -16.16 -2.50
N ALA A 60 7.58 -15.99 -1.60
CA ALA A 60 8.75 -16.87 -1.51
C ALA A 60 8.37 -18.31 -1.18
N ASP A 61 7.44 -18.54 -0.23
CA ASP A 61 6.88 -19.85 0.10
C ASP A 61 6.23 -20.56 -1.11
N ARG A 62 5.82 -19.77 -2.10
CA ARG A 62 5.29 -20.27 -3.38
C ARG A 62 6.35 -20.39 -4.48
N GLY A 63 7.63 -20.34 -4.12
CA GLY A 63 8.74 -20.50 -5.04
C GLY A 63 8.99 -19.33 -5.98
N ALA A 64 8.52 -18.13 -5.63
CA ALA A 64 8.90 -16.92 -6.33
C ALA A 64 10.27 -16.43 -5.86
N THR A 65 11.01 -15.77 -6.75
CA THR A 65 12.15 -14.93 -6.40
C THR A 65 11.61 -13.54 -6.05
N VAL A 66 11.87 -13.05 -4.83
CA VAL A 66 11.28 -11.80 -4.34
C VAL A 66 12.32 -10.68 -4.24
N LEU A 67 12.06 -9.57 -4.93
CA LEU A 67 12.82 -8.34 -4.80
C LEU A 67 12.15 -7.47 -3.73
N LEU A 68 12.80 -7.35 -2.58
CA LEU A 68 12.31 -6.64 -1.40
C LEU A 68 12.72 -5.18 -1.48
N VAL A 69 11.75 -4.26 -1.52
CA VAL A 69 12.02 -2.82 -1.66
C VAL A 69 11.48 -2.04 -0.47
N ALA A 70 12.35 -1.33 0.23
CA ALA A 70 12.00 -0.34 1.27
C ALA A 70 13.22 0.54 1.59
N ARG A 71 13.05 1.57 2.42
CA ARG A 71 14.13 2.48 2.80
C ARG A 71 15.14 1.90 3.81
N ARG A 72 14.65 1.08 4.76
CA ARG A 72 15.46 0.54 5.86
C ARG A 72 16.19 -0.72 5.42
N ALA A 73 17.48 -0.61 5.19
CA ALA A 73 18.31 -1.73 4.72
C ALA A 73 18.38 -2.87 5.74
N ASP A 74 18.54 -2.55 7.02
CA ASP A 74 18.58 -3.50 8.14
C ASP A 74 17.30 -4.34 8.23
N ALA A 75 16.15 -3.71 8.10
CA ALA A 75 14.86 -4.39 8.13
C ALA A 75 14.62 -5.26 6.88
N LEU A 76 15.10 -4.83 5.71
CA LEU A 76 15.04 -5.65 4.49
C LEU A 76 15.95 -6.88 4.61
N GLU A 77 17.15 -6.70 5.14
CA GLU A 77 18.10 -7.78 5.33
C GLU A 77 17.59 -8.84 6.31
N ARG A 78 16.92 -8.42 7.39
CA ARG A 78 16.22 -9.33 8.28
C ARG A 78 15.18 -10.17 7.53
N VAL A 79 14.32 -9.53 6.74
CA VAL A 79 13.27 -10.23 5.97
C VAL A 79 13.89 -11.18 4.94
N ARG A 80 14.95 -10.75 4.25
CA ARG A 80 15.69 -11.57 3.30
C ARG A 80 16.24 -12.83 3.97
N ALA A 81 16.95 -12.66 5.08
CA ALA A 81 17.56 -13.78 5.81
C ALA A 81 16.51 -14.80 6.30
N GLU A 82 15.35 -14.31 6.78
CA GLU A 82 14.26 -15.19 7.22
C GLU A 82 13.61 -15.95 6.06
N ILE A 83 13.47 -15.32 4.88
CA ILE A 83 12.99 -16.00 3.66
C ILE A 83 13.99 -17.08 3.22
N GLU A 84 15.29 -16.78 3.22
CA GLU A 84 16.33 -17.74 2.83
C GLU A 84 16.43 -18.89 3.83
N ALA A 85 16.32 -18.62 5.12
CA ALA A 85 16.29 -19.65 6.16
C ALA A 85 15.10 -20.61 6.00
N SER A 86 14.01 -20.15 5.37
CA SER A 86 12.84 -20.96 5.03
C SER A 86 12.96 -21.66 3.65
N GLY A 87 14.12 -21.55 2.97
CA GLY A 87 14.37 -22.15 1.66
C GLY A 87 13.85 -21.35 0.46
N GLY A 88 13.43 -20.12 0.67
CA GLY A 88 13.01 -19.20 -0.39
C GLY A 88 14.18 -18.42 -1.00
N THR A 89 13.89 -17.57 -1.99
CA THR A 89 14.89 -16.69 -2.63
C THR A 89 14.43 -15.25 -2.55
N ALA A 90 15.26 -14.37 -1.99
CA ALA A 90 14.95 -12.94 -1.89
C ALA A 90 16.22 -12.07 -2.05
N TYR A 91 16.04 -10.87 -2.57
CA TYR A 91 17.06 -9.85 -2.73
C TYR A 91 16.60 -8.54 -2.09
N ALA A 92 17.46 -7.91 -1.30
CA ALA A 92 17.17 -6.64 -0.64
C ALA A 92 17.63 -5.47 -1.51
N HIS A 93 16.70 -4.55 -1.82
CA HIS A 93 16.94 -3.33 -2.57
C HIS A 93 16.53 -2.12 -1.72
N PRO A 94 17.44 -1.55 -0.92
CA PRO A 94 17.20 -0.31 -0.20
C PRO A 94 16.91 0.84 -1.18
N CYS A 95 15.73 1.46 -1.07
CA CYS A 95 15.32 2.51 -1.99
C CYS A 95 14.35 3.48 -1.30
N ASP A 96 14.62 4.79 -1.42
CA ASP A 96 13.62 5.80 -1.10
C ASP A 96 12.73 6.04 -2.33
N LEU A 97 11.52 5.49 -2.27
CA LEU A 97 10.55 5.62 -3.35
C LEU A 97 10.04 7.07 -3.57
N THR A 98 10.36 8.01 -2.67
CA THR A 98 10.03 9.42 -2.85
C THR A 98 11.11 10.19 -3.60
N ASP A 99 12.28 9.57 -3.78
CA ASP A 99 13.39 10.09 -4.59
C ASP A 99 13.33 9.47 -6.00
N PRO A 100 13.09 10.28 -7.04
CA PRO A 100 13.04 9.82 -8.42
C PRO A 100 14.29 9.08 -8.89
N ASP A 101 15.48 9.56 -8.52
CA ASP A 101 16.75 8.97 -8.97
C ASP A 101 16.98 7.60 -8.32
N SER A 102 16.57 7.45 -7.06
CA SER A 102 16.57 6.16 -6.34
C SER A 102 15.64 5.14 -7.00
N VAL A 103 14.47 5.57 -7.48
CA VAL A 103 13.53 4.70 -8.19
C VAL A 103 14.09 4.26 -9.54
N ASP A 104 14.73 5.19 -10.29
CA ASP A 104 15.33 4.87 -11.59
C ASP A 104 16.54 3.93 -11.44
N ALA A 105 17.33 4.09 -10.37
CA ALA A 105 18.39 3.16 -10.03
C ALA A 105 17.85 1.76 -9.71
N LEU A 106 16.79 1.67 -8.91
CA LEU A 106 16.11 0.42 -8.61
C LEU A 106 15.60 -0.29 -9.88
N VAL A 107 15.02 0.46 -10.82
CA VAL A 107 14.55 -0.10 -12.10
C VAL A 107 15.72 -0.68 -12.89
N ARG A 108 16.83 0.06 -13.04
CA ARG A 108 18.04 -0.45 -13.71
C ARG A 108 18.55 -1.72 -13.05
N ASP A 109 18.72 -1.72 -11.74
CA ASP A 109 19.15 -2.88 -10.96
C ASP A 109 18.26 -4.10 -11.21
N ALA A 110 16.93 -3.91 -11.18
CA ALA A 110 15.97 -4.98 -11.41
C ALA A 110 16.07 -5.56 -12.83
N LEU A 111 16.39 -4.72 -13.83
CA LEU A 111 16.57 -5.17 -15.22
C LEU A 111 17.92 -5.87 -15.40
N ASP A 112 19.01 -5.29 -14.91
CA ASP A 112 20.38 -5.72 -15.17
C ASP A 112 20.75 -6.98 -14.34
N ALA A 113 20.47 -6.97 -13.03
CA ALA A 113 20.83 -8.05 -12.13
C ALA A 113 19.85 -9.24 -12.16
N HIS A 114 18.56 -8.98 -12.45
CA HIS A 114 17.53 -10.02 -12.37
C HIS A 114 16.87 -10.33 -13.73
N GLY A 115 17.24 -9.65 -14.82
CA GLY A 115 16.61 -9.82 -16.14
C GLY A 115 15.15 -9.32 -16.17
N GLY A 116 14.80 -8.40 -15.28
CA GLY A 116 13.49 -7.77 -15.18
C GLY A 116 12.57 -8.33 -14.10
N VAL A 117 11.35 -7.84 -14.08
CA VAL A 117 10.29 -8.18 -13.10
C VAL A 117 9.09 -8.75 -13.83
N ASP A 118 8.56 -9.87 -13.37
CA ASP A 118 7.37 -10.51 -13.95
C ASP A 118 6.09 -9.99 -13.31
N MET A 119 6.15 -9.69 -12.00
CA MET A 119 5.02 -9.14 -11.25
C MET A 119 5.48 -8.06 -10.29
N LEU A 120 4.67 -7.00 -10.15
CA LEU A 120 4.93 -5.87 -9.26
C LEU A 120 3.82 -5.75 -8.21
N VAL A 121 4.21 -5.59 -6.94
CA VAL A 121 3.29 -5.25 -5.84
C VAL A 121 3.59 -3.84 -5.34
N ASN A 122 2.78 -2.88 -5.72
CA ASN A 122 2.78 -1.52 -5.20
C ASN A 122 2.06 -1.50 -3.84
N ASN A 123 2.79 -1.79 -2.77
CA ASN A 123 2.27 -1.82 -1.42
C ASN A 123 2.77 -0.64 -0.56
N ALA A 124 3.97 -0.13 -0.81
CA ALA A 124 4.47 1.05 -0.09
C ALA A 124 3.46 2.20 -0.11
N GLY A 125 3.33 2.88 1.00
CA GLY A 125 2.40 4.00 1.08
C GLY A 125 2.40 4.68 2.44
N ARG A 126 1.73 5.82 2.49
CA ARG A 126 1.51 6.63 3.69
C ARG A 126 0.04 7.00 3.79
N SER A 127 -0.50 6.96 4.99
CA SER A 127 -1.82 7.48 5.31
C SER A 127 -1.70 8.69 6.24
N ILE A 128 -2.43 9.74 5.94
CA ILE A 128 -2.58 10.91 6.81
C ILE A 128 -4.07 11.07 7.08
N ARG A 129 -4.43 11.04 8.37
CA ARG A 129 -5.79 11.31 8.84
C ARG A 129 -5.83 12.72 9.44
N ARG A 130 -6.43 13.67 8.72
CA ARG A 130 -6.59 15.07 9.12
C ARG A 130 -7.82 15.67 8.44
N SER A 131 -8.64 16.41 9.19
CA SER A 131 -9.77 17.14 8.59
C SER A 131 -9.27 18.28 7.70
N ILE A 132 -10.04 18.63 6.68
CA ILE A 132 -9.74 19.79 5.81
C ILE A 132 -9.62 21.07 6.64
N ARG A 133 -10.42 21.23 7.70
CA ARG A 133 -10.35 22.39 8.61
C ARG A 133 -9.00 22.56 9.33
N LEU A 134 -8.22 21.47 9.46
CA LEU A 134 -6.87 21.48 10.03
C LEU A 134 -5.78 21.36 8.94
N SER A 135 -6.13 21.65 7.67
CA SER A 135 -5.22 21.45 6.54
C SER A 135 -4.99 22.70 5.69
N TRP A 136 -5.46 23.88 6.14
CA TRP A 136 -5.32 25.13 5.36
C TRP A 136 -3.87 25.50 5.01
N ASP A 137 -2.94 25.21 5.91
CA ASP A 137 -1.50 25.46 5.80
C ASP A 137 -0.67 24.18 5.59
N ARG A 138 -1.32 23.08 5.18
CA ARG A 138 -0.71 21.73 5.17
C ARG A 138 -0.60 21.13 3.77
N MET A 139 -0.32 21.95 2.75
CA MET A 139 -0.15 21.46 1.37
C MET A 139 0.88 20.35 1.27
N HIS A 140 1.96 20.42 2.05
CA HIS A 140 3.01 19.39 2.12
C HIS A 140 2.47 17.99 2.54
N ASP A 141 1.32 17.88 3.24
CA ASP A 141 0.71 16.59 3.55
C ASP A 141 0.15 15.92 2.29
N PHE A 142 -0.41 16.71 1.37
CA PHE A 142 -0.89 16.25 0.07
C PHE A 142 0.28 15.86 -0.83
N GLU A 143 1.30 16.71 -0.94
CA GLU A 143 2.49 16.46 -1.76
C GLU A 143 3.22 15.18 -1.34
N ARG A 144 3.51 15.01 -0.03
CA ARG A 144 4.15 13.79 0.49
C ARG A 144 3.33 12.53 0.28
N THR A 145 2.00 12.65 0.36
CA THR A 145 1.11 11.52 0.17
C THR A 145 1.02 11.16 -1.32
N MET A 146 0.94 12.15 -2.20
CA MET A 146 1.00 11.94 -3.66
C MET A 146 2.34 11.37 -4.09
N ALA A 147 3.45 11.85 -3.56
CA ALA A 147 4.78 11.36 -3.90
C ALA A 147 4.88 9.84 -3.72
N ILE A 148 4.57 9.31 -2.53
CA ILE A 148 4.73 7.89 -2.22
C ILE A 148 3.59 7.01 -2.72
N ASN A 149 2.33 7.49 -2.76
CA ASN A 149 1.18 6.67 -3.09
C ASN A 149 0.81 6.68 -4.58
N TYR A 150 1.28 7.67 -5.35
CA TYR A 150 0.94 7.83 -6.76
C TYR A 150 2.17 7.97 -7.65
N PHE A 151 3.00 9.01 -7.48
CA PHE A 151 4.12 9.25 -8.39
C PHE A 151 5.18 8.14 -8.34
N ALA A 152 5.54 7.66 -7.16
CA ALA A 152 6.49 6.57 -7.01
C ALA A 152 6.03 5.27 -7.70
N PRO A 153 4.81 4.73 -7.44
CA PRO A 153 4.34 3.55 -8.17
C PRO A 153 4.19 3.79 -9.67
N VAL A 154 3.77 4.99 -10.13
CA VAL A 154 3.68 5.29 -11.56
C VAL A 154 5.07 5.26 -12.20
N ARG A 155 6.08 5.92 -11.59
CA ARG A 155 7.46 5.91 -12.09
C ARG A 155 8.02 4.49 -12.17
N LEU A 156 7.85 3.70 -11.12
CA LEU A 156 8.29 2.31 -11.08
C LEU A 156 7.60 1.46 -12.18
N MET A 157 6.29 1.64 -12.37
CA MET A 157 5.56 0.96 -13.44
C MET A 157 6.06 1.37 -14.82
N LEU A 158 6.24 2.67 -15.08
CA LEU A 158 6.74 3.15 -16.38
C LEU A 158 8.12 2.57 -16.73
N GLY A 159 8.97 2.33 -15.74
CA GLY A 159 10.27 1.70 -15.94
C GLY A 159 10.22 0.18 -16.17
N LEU A 160 9.25 -0.53 -15.56
CA LEU A 160 9.15 -1.99 -15.62
C LEU A 160 8.20 -2.52 -16.70
N LEU A 161 7.18 -1.76 -17.08
CA LEU A 161 6.16 -2.15 -18.06
C LEU A 161 6.73 -2.46 -19.47
N PRO A 162 7.73 -1.74 -20.00
CA PRO A 162 8.28 -2.06 -21.31
C PRO A 162 8.75 -3.52 -21.40
N GLY A 163 9.52 -4.00 -20.44
CA GLY A 163 9.98 -5.39 -20.42
C GLY A 163 8.84 -6.41 -20.22
N MET A 164 7.76 -6.05 -19.49
CA MET A 164 6.57 -6.91 -19.38
C MET A 164 5.82 -7.01 -20.72
N VAL A 165 5.71 -5.90 -21.44
CA VAL A 165 5.09 -5.83 -22.79
C VAL A 165 5.89 -6.66 -23.79
N GLU A 166 7.21 -6.51 -23.80
CA GLU A 166 8.11 -7.26 -24.69
C GLU A 166 7.98 -8.78 -24.50
N ARG A 167 7.90 -9.23 -23.24
CA ARG A 167 7.69 -10.65 -22.91
C ARG A 167 6.25 -11.15 -23.15
N GLY A 168 5.31 -10.26 -23.42
CA GLY A 168 3.89 -10.59 -23.58
C GLY A 168 3.23 -11.13 -22.29
N ASP A 169 3.84 -10.93 -21.13
CA ASP A 169 3.31 -11.34 -19.81
C ASP A 169 3.81 -10.42 -18.71
N GLY A 170 2.89 -9.87 -17.95
CA GLY A 170 3.16 -9.03 -16.79
C GLY A 170 1.93 -8.88 -15.91
N HIS A 171 2.16 -8.66 -14.62
CA HIS A 171 1.05 -8.40 -13.71
C HIS A 171 1.43 -7.39 -12.63
N VAL A 172 0.57 -6.39 -12.43
CA VAL A 172 0.72 -5.37 -11.39
C VAL A 172 -0.41 -5.47 -10.38
N VAL A 173 -0.06 -5.56 -9.11
CA VAL A 173 -1.01 -5.49 -7.98
C VAL A 173 -0.80 -4.20 -7.22
N ASN A 174 -1.83 -3.36 -7.14
CA ASN A 174 -1.84 -2.16 -6.32
C ASN A 174 -2.59 -2.41 -5.01
N VAL A 175 -1.90 -2.24 -3.88
CA VAL A 175 -2.52 -2.27 -2.56
C VAL A 175 -3.15 -0.90 -2.30
N LEU A 176 -4.47 -0.88 -2.39
CA LEU A 176 -5.30 0.30 -2.22
C LEU A 176 -6.12 0.21 -0.92
N THR A 177 -7.02 1.14 -0.73
CA THR A 177 -7.97 1.19 0.37
C THR A 177 -9.42 1.16 -0.12
N TRP A 178 -10.31 0.56 0.62
CA TRP A 178 -11.76 0.70 0.38
C TRP A 178 -12.24 2.16 0.46
N GLY A 179 -11.41 3.04 1.07
CA GLY A 179 -11.63 4.48 1.10
C GLY A 179 -11.85 5.10 -0.29
N VAL A 180 -11.28 4.53 -1.36
CA VAL A 180 -11.51 5.00 -2.75
C VAL A 180 -12.99 4.86 -3.15
N GLN A 181 -13.71 3.92 -2.54
CA GLN A 181 -15.14 3.69 -2.75
C GLN A 181 -15.98 4.52 -1.78
N VAL A 182 -15.60 4.54 -0.50
CA VAL A 182 -16.34 5.18 0.60
C VAL A 182 -16.19 6.70 0.61
N LYS A 183 -15.02 7.23 0.23
CA LYS A 183 -14.66 8.66 0.32
C LYS A 183 -14.77 9.20 1.75
N ALA A 184 -14.22 8.43 2.72
CA ALA A 184 -14.33 8.73 4.14
C ALA A 184 -13.73 10.11 4.49
N PRO A 185 -14.41 10.92 5.33
CA PRO A 185 -13.89 12.18 5.85
C PRO A 185 -12.53 12.02 6.55
N LYS A 186 -11.77 13.12 6.62
CA LYS A 186 -10.43 13.22 7.23
C LYS A 186 -9.30 12.50 6.49
N PHE A 187 -9.55 11.89 5.34
CA PHE A 187 -8.54 11.19 4.55
C PHE A 187 -8.33 11.80 3.16
N ALA A 188 -8.60 13.10 2.98
CA ALA A 188 -8.58 13.74 1.66
C ALA A 188 -7.26 13.50 0.91
N ALA A 189 -6.10 13.78 1.51
CA ALA A 189 -4.80 13.55 0.87
C ALA A 189 -4.57 12.07 0.53
N TYR A 190 -4.86 11.18 1.47
CA TYR A 190 -4.64 9.74 1.31
C TYR A 190 -5.56 9.12 0.26
N ILE A 191 -6.88 9.34 0.39
CA ILE A 191 -7.86 8.74 -0.53
C ILE A 191 -7.69 9.31 -1.94
N ALA A 192 -7.44 10.62 -2.10
CA ALA A 192 -7.18 11.21 -3.40
C ALA A 192 -5.98 10.56 -4.09
N SER A 193 -4.86 10.36 -3.38
CA SER A 193 -3.67 9.70 -3.95
C SER A 193 -3.91 8.24 -4.36
N LYS A 194 -4.64 7.48 -3.54
CA LYS A 194 -4.99 6.09 -3.88
C LYS A 194 -6.06 6.01 -4.99
N THR A 195 -6.96 6.98 -5.10
CA THR A 195 -7.93 7.07 -6.20
C THR A 195 -7.23 7.41 -7.52
N ALA A 196 -6.24 8.30 -7.50
CA ALA A 196 -5.42 8.60 -8.67
C ALA A 196 -4.74 7.32 -9.21
N LEU A 197 -4.13 6.52 -8.34
CA LEU A 197 -3.50 5.26 -8.73
C LEU A 197 -4.52 4.21 -9.20
N ASP A 198 -5.70 4.13 -8.56
CA ASP A 198 -6.80 3.23 -8.98
C ASP A 198 -7.26 3.55 -10.41
N THR A 199 -7.44 4.83 -10.71
CA THR A 199 -7.86 5.32 -12.03
C THR A 199 -6.77 5.09 -13.08
N TRP A 200 -5.53 5.48 -12.78
CA TRP A 200 -4.38 5.32 -13.68
C TRP A 200 -4.21 3.85 -14.09
N SER A 201 -4.22 2.95 -13.12
CA SER A 201 -4.04 1.51 -13.38
C SER A 201 -5.21 0.90 -14.16
N ARG A 202 -6.42 1.44 -14.04
CA ARG A 202 -7.56 1.02 -14.86
C ARG A 202 -7.40 1.42 -16.33
N ILE A 203 -6.84 2.61 -16.58
CA ILE A 203 -6.55 3.09 -17.94
C ILE A 203 -5.42 2.26 -18.54
N ALA A 204 -4.27 2.19 -17.86
CA ALA A 204 -3.12 1.41 -18.30
C ALA A 204 -3.46 -0.07 -18.56
N GLY A 205 -4.29 -0.66 -17.67
CA GLY A 205 -4.72 -2.04 -17.84
C GLY A 205 -5.60 -2.29 -19.08
N ARG A 206 -6.32 -1.28 -19.58
CA ARG A 206 -7.07 -1.37 -20.85
C ARG A 206 -6.14 -1.27 -22.05
N GLU A 207 -5.18 -0.34 -22.00
CA GLU A 207 -4.22 -0.10 -23.08
C GLU A 207 -3.27 -1.29 -23.26
N LEU A 208 -2.83 -1.91 -22.15
CA LEU A 208 -1.82 -2.95 -22.15
C LEU A 208 -2.39 -4.38 -22.17
N TYR A 209 -3.72 -4.54 -22.13
CA TYR A 209 -4.36 -5.85 -22.08
C TYR A 209 -3.99 -6.74 -23.29
N ALA A 210 -3.98 -6.17 -24.48
CA ALA A 210 -3.61 -6.87 -25.71
C ALA A 210 -2.14 -7.33 -25.75
N TYR A 211 -1.29 -6.67 -24.93
CA TYR A 211 0.12 -7.00 -24.80
C TYR A 211 0.41 -7.97 -23.64
N GLY A 212 -0.63 -8.59 -23.08
CA GLY A 212 -0.49 -9.59 -22.01
C GLY A 212 -0.21 -9.02 -20.60
N VAL A 213 -0.26 -7.70 -20.42
CA VAL A 213 -0.06 -7.06 -19.12
C VAL A 213 -1.40 -6.77 -18.45
N THR A 214 -1.52 -7.15 -17.19
CA THR A 214 -2.78 -7.03 -16.43
C THR A 214 -2.56 -6.33 -15.10
N PHE A 215 -3.63 -5.74 -14.54
CA PHE A 215 -3.61 -5.01 -13.27
C PHE A 215 -4.69 -5.51 -12.33
N SER A 216 -4.36 -5.59 -11.04
CA SER A 216 -5.29 -5.88 -9.95
C SER A 216 -5.25 -4.78 -8.90
N ASN A 217 -6.39 -4.20 -8.57
CA ASN A 217 -6.53 -3.24 -7.49
C ASN A 217 -7.15 -3.91 -6.25
N VAL A 218 -6.37 -4.06 -5.19
CA VAL A 218 -6.80 -4.70 -3.93
C VAL A 218 -7.21 -3.62 -2.95
N ARG A 219 -8.50 -3.37 -2.81
CA ARG A 219 -9.08 -2.33 -1.96
C ARG A 219 -9.29 -2.89 -0.56
N MET A 220 -8.26 -2.75 0.28
CA MET A 220 -8.22 -3.30 1.64
C MET A 220 -9.16 -2.56 2.60
N ALA A 221 -9.76 -3.31 3.52
CA ALA A 221 -10.28 -2.78 4.77
C ALA A 221 -9.14 -2.37 5.72
N LEU A 222 -9.46 -2.02 6.96
CA LEU A 222 -8.47 -1.73 7.99
C LEU A 222 -7.57 -2.94 8.22
N VAL A 223 -6.25 -2.73 8.28
CA VAL A 223 -5.24 -3.76 8.56
C VAL A 223 -4.40 -3.31 9.75
N ARG A 224 -4.16 -4.20 10.71
CA ARG A 224 -3.34 -3.96 11.91
C ARG A 224 -1.86 -3.88 11.53
N THR A 225 -1.38 -2.67 11.30
CA THR A 225 0.01 -2.34 10.98
C THR A 225 0.40 -1.08 11.75
N ASP A 226 1.68 -0.78 11.82
CA ASP A 226 2.20 0.45 12.44
C ASP A 226 1.57 1.73 11.86
N MET A 227 1.13 1.68 10.60
CA MET A 227 0.47 2.81 9.93
C MET A 227 -0.80 3.28 10.64
N ILE A 228 -1.53 2.41 11.33
CA ILE A 228 -2.77 2.75 12.02
C ILE A 228 -2.56 3.08 13.51
N GLY A 229 -1.40 2.77 14.06
CA GLY A 229 -1.05 2.97 15.47
C GLY A 229 -1.37 4.38 16.01
N PRO A 230 -1.08 5.47 15.28
CA PRO A 230 -1.37 6.84 15.75
C PRO A 230 -2.86 7.18 15.91
N THR A 231 -3.79 6.29 15.52
CA THR A 231 -5.23 6.54 15.59
C THR A 231 -5.90 5.60 16.59
N GLU A 232 -5.98 5.99 17.85
CA GLU A 232 -6.57 5.20 18.96
C GLU A 232 -7.97 4.65 18.65
N ALA A 233 -8.78 5.40 17.89
CA ALA A 233 -10.12 4.99 17.50
C ALA A 233 -10.13 3.68 16.68
N TYR A 234 -9.01 3.28 16.06
CA TYR A 234 -8.90 2.05 15.28
C TYR A 234 -8.62 0.80 16.12
N ALA A 235 -8.14 0.96 17.35
CA ALA A 235 -7.82 -0.17 18.23
C ALA A 235 -9.02 -1.08 18.48
N LYS A 236 -10.24 -0.51 18.49
CA LYS A 236 -11.50 -1.23 18.77
C LYS A 236 -12.25 -1.66 17.51
N LEU A 237 -11.77 -1.30 16.31
CA LEU A 237 -12.45 -1.67 15.06
C LEU A 237 -11.99 -3.04 14.56
N PRO A 238 -12.88 -3.81 13.90
CA PRO A 238 -12.48 -5.02 13.19
C PRO A 238 -11.42 -4.69 12.13
N ALA A 239 -10.28 -5.36 12.19
CA ALA A 239 -9.18 -5.17 11.27
C ALA A 239 -8.56 -6.52 10.88
N LEU A 240 -8.09 -6.62 9.65
CA LEU A 240 -7.34 -7.77 9.16
C LEU A 240 -5.94 -7.80 9.82
N THR A 241 -5.38 -9.00 9.95
CA THR A 241 -3.94 -9.13 10.22
C THR A 241 -3.13 -8.87 8.93
N PRO A 242 -1.82 -8.55 9.04
CA PRO A 242 -0.94 -8.45 7.88
C PRO A 242 -0.98 -9.70 6.98
N GLU A 243 -1.03 -10.89 7.57
CA GLU A 243 -1.07 -12.18 6.87
C GLU A 243 -2.39 -12.36 6.09
N GLN A 244 -3.51 -11.98 6.71
CA GLN A 244 -4.82 -12.01 6.04
C GLN A 244 -4.89 -11.03 4.86
N ALA A 245 -4.25 -9.87 5.00
CA ALA A 245 -4.13 -8.89 3.93
C ALA A 245 -3.19 -9.41 2.82
N ALA A 246 -2.03 -9.95 3.17
CA ALA A 246 -1.08 -10.56 2.26
C ALA A 246 -1.69 -11.72 1.45
N ALA A 247 -2.51 -12.56 2.08
CA ALA A 247 -3.24 -13.62 1.37
C ALA A 247 -4.16 -13.08 0.26
N LYS A 248 -4.74 -11.86 0.44
CA LYS A 248 -5.52 -11.20 -0.63
C LYS A 248 -4.62 -10.69 -1.76
N VAL A 249 -3.44 -10.16 -1.44
CA VAL A 249 -2.45 -9.71 -2.43
C VAL A 249 -1.93 -10.90 -3.24
N VAL A 250 -1.55 -11.98 -2.57
CA VAL A 250 -1.09 -13.21 -3.22
C VAL A 250 -2.19 -13.81 -4.11
N ARG A 251 -3.44 -13.83 -3.63
CA ARG A 251 -4.57 -14.22 -4.47
C ARG A 251 -4.70 -13.31 -5.72
N ALA A 252 -4.44 -12.00 -5.59
CA ALA A 252 -4.45 -11.11 -6.74
C ALA A 252 -3.34 -11.46 -7.74
N LEU A 253 -2.14 -11.81 -7.27
CA LEU A 253 -1.04 -12.27 -8.11
C LEU A 253 -1.37 -13.59 -8.83
N GLU A 254 -2.01 -14.53 -8.13
CA GLU A 254 -2.36 -15.85 -8.67
C GLU A 254 -3.52 -15.82 -9.65
N ASP A 255 -4.62 -15.16 -9.28
CA ASP A 255 -5.90 -15.18 -10.02
C ASP A 255 -6.06 -14.03 -11.02
N ARG A 256 -5.25 -12.97 -10.87
CA ARG A 256 -5.25 -11.74 -11.71
C ARG A 256 -6.67 -11.12 -11.85
N PRO A 257 -7.46 -10.99 -10.76
CA PRO A 257 -8.77 -10.35 -10.85
C PRO A 257 -8.56 -8.85 -11.09
N LEU A 258 -9.55 -8.20 -11.69
CA LEU A 258 -9.50 -6.76 -11.91
C LEU A 258 -9.47 -5.98 -10.59
N THR A 259 -10.30 -6.42 -9.63
CA THR A 259 -10.39 -5.83 -8.28
C THR A 259 -10.65 -6.90 -7.24
N ILE A 260 -10.14 -6.67 -6.03
CA ILE A 260 -10.58 -7.35 -4.81
C ILE A 260 -11.17 -6.28 -3.90
N ASN A 261 -12.48 -6.31 -3.72
CA ASN A 261 -13.23 -5.35 -2.92
C ASN A 261 -13.69 -5.97 -1.60
N VAL A 262 -14.04 -5.09 -0.65
CA VAL A 262 -14.83 -5.45 0.53
C VAL A 262 -16.29 -5.08 0.29
N LEU A 263 -17.22 -5.93 0.72
CA LEU A 263 -18.66 -5.73 0.47
C LEU A 263 -19.17 -4.35 0.95
N PRO A 264 -18.85 -3.89 2.18
CA PRO A 264 -19.29 -2.57 2.62
C PRO A 264 -18.78 -1.43 1.73
N GLY A 265 -17.55 -1.55 1.17
CA GLY A 265 -17.01 -0.56 0.23
C GLY A 265 -17.81 -0.50 -1.08
N SER A 266 -18.14 -1.66 -1.64
CA SER A 266 -18.96 -1.72 -2.87
C SER A 266 -20.37 -1.17 -2.66
N LEU A 267 -20.99 -1.44 -1.52
CA LEU A 267 -22.30 -0.86 -1.17
C LEU A 267 -22.21 0.66 -1.00
N ALA A 268 -21.17 1.16 -0.35
CA ALA A 268 -20.94 2.59 -0.21
C ALA A 268 -20.70 3.29 -1.56
N GLU A 269 -20.02 2.65 -2.49
CA GLU A 269 -19.80 3.16 -3.85
C GLU A 269 -21.14 3.33 -4.60
N ILE A 270 -22.02 2.31 -4.52
CA ILE A 270 -23.37 2.38 -5.09
C ILE A 270 -24.18 3.49 -4.41
N PHE A 271 -24.12 3.57 -3.07
CA PHE A 271 -24.83 4.60 -2.30
C PHE A 271 -24.38 6.02 -2.68
N ASN A 272 -23.07 6.23 -2.83
CA ASN A 272 -22.52 7.51 -3.29
C ASN A 272 -22.99 7.88 -4.70
N LEU A 273 -23.23 6.90 -5.58
CA LEU A 273 -23.71 7.12 -6.94
C LEU A 273 -25.20 7.43 -7.00
N VAL A 274 -26.02 6.67 -6.25
CA VAL A 274 -27.49 6.73 -6.35
C VAL A 274 -28.09 7.84 -5.47
N ALA A 275 -27.50 8.08 -4.29
CA ALA A 275 -28.03 9.04 -3.32
C ALA A 275 -26.91 9.95 -2.74
N PRO A 276 -26.22 10.75 -3.58
CA PRO A 276 -25.02 11.49 -3.16
C PRO A 276 -25.29 12.47 -2.01
N ARG A 277 -26.40 13.21 -2.03
CA ARG A 277 -26.75 14.16 -0.96
C ARG A 277 -27.05 13.46 0.37
N LEU A 278 -27.71 12.31 0.34
CA LEU A 278 -27.94 11.52 1.55
C LEU A 278 -26.63 10.94 2.07
N SER A 279 -25.76 10.49 1.18
CA SER A 279 -24.42 10.05 1.52
C SER A 279 -23.61 11.15 2.20
N ASP A 280 -23.62 12.39 1.67
CA ASP A 280 -22.96 13.56 2.28
C ASP A 280 -23.48 13.81 3.72
N ALA A 281 -24.81 13.75 3.93
CA ALA A 281 -25.40 13.92 5.25
C ALA A 281 -24.96 12.83 6.24
N VAL A 282 -24.97 11.56 5.81
CA VAL A 282 -24.54 10.43 6.63
C VAL A 282 -23.06 10.54 6.99
N PHE A 283 -22.19 10.79 6.02
CA PHE A 283 -20.74 10.92 6.29
C PHE A 283 -20.39 12.18 7.10
N SER A 284 -21.15 13.27 6.96
CA SER A 284 -21.02 14.44 7.84
C SER A 284 -21.38 14.11 9.31
N MET A 285 -22.39 13.26 9.52
CA MET A 285 -22.72 12.77 10.87
C MET A 285 -21.60 11.88 11.44
N VAL A 286 -21.08 10.97 10.63
CA VAL A 286 -19.94 10.12 11.00
C VAL A 286 -18.70 10.97 11.32
N ASP A 287 -18.42 12.00 10.51
CA ASP A 287 -17.28 12.90 10.73
C ASP A 287 -17.33 13.58 12.12
N ARG A 288 -18.50 14.03 12.55
CA ARG A 288 -18.69 14.64 13.87
C ARG A 288 -18.50 13.68 15.02
N ARG A 289 -18.80 12.39 14.84
CA ARG A 289 -18.66 11.37 15.89
C ARG A 289 -17.21 10.89 16.09
N PHE A 290 -16.35 11.05 15.09
CA PHE A 290 -14.96 10.64 15.14
C PHE A 290 -14.03 11.86 15.04
N PRO A 291 -13.69 12.54 16.14
CA PRO A 291 -12.86 13.74 16.14
C PRO A 291 -11.45 13.49 15.56
N ASP A 292 -10.76 14.56 15.23
CA ASP A 292 -9.36 14.49 14.84
C ASP A 292 -8.49 13.95 15.99
N SER A 293 -7.45 13.18 15.66
CA SER A 293 -6.49 12.65 16.65
C SER A 293 -5.64 13.77 17.25
N ALA A 294 -5.01 13.52 18.41
CA ALA A 294 -4.07 14.44 19.04
C ALA A 294 -2.94 14.82 18.07
N ALA A 295 -2.39 13.86 17.33
CA ALA A 295 -1.38 14.09 16.29
C ALA A 295 -1.88 15.03 15.18
N ALA A 296 -3.15 14.91 14.76
CA ALA A 296 -3.74 15.79 13.75
C ALA A 296 -3.87 17.24 14.26
N ARG A 297 -4.07 17.43 15.56
CA ARG A 297 -4.17 18.75 16.22
C ARG A 297 -2.83 19.36 16.61
N GLY A 298 -1.69 18.70 16.34
CA GLY A 298 -0.36 19.17 16.73
C GLY A 298 -0.03 18.99 18.22
N GLN A 299 -0.87 18.30 18.99
CA GLN A 299 -0.70 18.11 20.43
C GLN A 299 0.25 16.96 20.81
N ALA A 300 0.65 16.12 19.87
CA ALA A 300 1.53 14.97 20.12
C ALA A 300 2.98 15.38 20.43
N HIS A 301 3.46 16.53 19.95
CA HIS A 301 4.81 17.03 20.25
C HIS A 301 4.93 17.75 21.62
N ALA A 302 3.82 18.18 22.20
CA ALA A 302 3.83 18.85 23.50
C ALA A 302 3.99 17.86 24.67
N ALA A 303 3.72 16.58 24.48
CA ALA A 303 3.84 15.57 25.52
C ALA A 303 5.27 14.97 25.64
N GLU A 304 6.10 15.10 24.60
CA GLU A 304 7.52 14.67 24.63
C GLU A 304 8.48 15.77 25.09
N SER A 305 8.04 17.03 25.15
CA SER A 305 8.76 18.16 25.70
C SER A 305 8.21 18.56 27.08
N GLY A 306 8.08 17.59 27.97
CA GLY A 306 7.86 17.84 29.40
C GLY A 306 9.08 18.56 29.98
N PRO A 307 8.91 19.44 30.98
CA PRO A 307 10.00 20.24 31.46
C PRO A 307 11.10 19.37 32.06
N ALA A 308 12.27 19.38 31.41
CA ALA A 308 13.50 18.89 32.03
C ALA A 308 13.71 19.69 33.32
N GLY A 309 13.82 18.99 34.45
CA GLY A 309 13.87 19.52 35.75
C GLY A 309 14.91 20.63 35.89
N LEU A 310 14.45 21.77 36.40
CA LEU A 310 15.28 22.76 37.02
C LEU A 310 15.82 22.16 38.35
N SER A 311 17.00 21.57 38.28
CA SER A 311 17.83 21.40 39.49
C SER A 311 18.47 22.74 39.81
N ALA A 312 18.04 23.29 40.93
CA ALA A 312 18.68 24.42 41.59
C ALA A 312 20.08 24.03 42.07
N GLU A 313 21.09 24.74 41.60
CA GLU A 313 22.29 24.98 42.39
C GLU A 313 22.66 26.44 42.24
N GLY A 314 22.61 27.10 43.40
CA GLY A 314 23.03 28.46 43.56
C GLY A 314 24.55 28.59 43.56
N SER A 315 25.06 29.66 43.06
CA SER A 315 26.23 30.33 43.65
C SER A 315 26.33 31.76 43.12
N THR A 316 26.25 32.66 44.05
CA THR A 316 26.73 34.04 44.08
C THR A 316 28.01 34.28 43.26
N ASN A 317 28.07 35.34 42.43
CA ASN A 317 29.08 36.37 42.66
C ASN A 317 28.81 37.69 41.92
N GLN A 318 29.20 38.74 42.63
CA GLN A 318 29.06 40.17 42.52
C GLN A 318 29.60 40.81 41.23
N ALA A 319 28.92 41.88 40.88
CA ALA A 319 29.39 43.21 40.49
C ALA A 319 30.64 43.36 39.59
N ARG A 320 30.42 44.00 38.44
CA ARG A 320 31.23 45.18 38.08
C ARG A 320 30.53 46.03 37.01
N GLU A 321 30.17 47.23 37.46
CA GLU A 321 29.88 48.39 36.64
C GLU A 321 31.07 48.73 35.70
N ARG A 322 30.81 49.20 34.49
CA ARG A 322 31.38 50.44 33.94
C ARG A 322 30.68 50.77 32.61
N ARG A 323 29.99 51.87 32.69
CA ARG A 323 29.77 52.93 31.74
C ARG A 323 30.81 53.00 30.62
N VAL A 324 30.36 53.32 29.40
CA VAL A 324 30.66 54.60 28.69
C VAL A 324 29.82 54.60 27.41
N ALA A 325 29.02 55.67 27.27
CA ALA A 325 28.53 56.20 25.99
C ALA A 325 29.60 57.26 25.51
N PRO A 326 29.53 57.84 24.35
CA PRO A 326 28.30 58.43 23.73
C PRO A 326 27.78 57.71 22.48
#